data_23b9597681b0c1967870fc03647bc257
#
_entry.id   23b9597681b0c1967870fc03647bc257
#
_cell.length_a   1.000
_cell.length_b   1.000
_cell.length_c   1.000
_cell.angle_alpha   90.00
_cell.angle_beta   90.00
_cell.angle_gamma   90.00
#
_symmetry.space_group_name_H-M   'P 1'
#
loop_
_entity.id
_entity.type
_entity.pdbx_description
1 polymer ?
#
loop_
_entity_poly.entity_id
_entity_poly.type
_entity_poly.pdbx_seq_one_letter_code
_entity_poly.pdbx_strand_id
1 'polypeptide(L)'
;DVYKRQDSVKAINNVIDRIIFADEVGLNSFGIGEHHRKEFLDSAPFMILAAAAAQTKNIKLISAVTVLSAADPVRVFQNLSTLDLISGGRAEMVAGRGSFSEAFPLFGLDFKDYDELFIEKLGLLLKIRENEFVSWSGKFRPSINNLPIYPRPIQNPVPIWLGVGGTPQSFARAG
;
A
#
# COMPACT_ATOMS: atom_id res chain seq x y z
N ASP A 1 -17.53 11.64 -21.46
CA ASP A 1 -16.73 12.75 -20.94
C ASP A 1 -16.40 12.56 -19.45
N VAL A 2 -15.64 11.52 -19.16
CA VAL A 2 -15.29 11.07 -17.80
C VAL A 2 -14.38 12.10 -17.09
N TYR A 3 -13.91 13.12 -17.83
CA TYR A 3 -12.91 14.08 -17.38
C TYR A 3 -13.41 15.52 -17.23
N LYS A 4 -14.70 15.76 -17.28
CA LYS A 4 -15.23 17.01 -16.72
C LYS A 4 -14.81 17.00 -15.24
N ARG A 5 -14.14 18.07 -14.80
CA ARG A 5 -13.71 18.31 -13.43
C ARG A 5 -14.79 17.82 -12.48
N GLN A 6 -14.73 16.53 -12.12
CA GLN A 6 -15.53 16.02 -11.03
C GLN A 6 -15.09 16.85 -9.83
N ASP A 7 -16.03 17.30 -9.07
CA ASP A 7 -15.76 17.81 -7.75
C ASP A 7 -14.94 16.73 -7.01
N SER A 8 -13.64 16.98 -6.84
CA SER A 8 -12.72 16.02 -6.26
C SER A 8 -13.14 15.59 -4.86
N VAL A 9 -13.79 16.52 -4.13
CA VAL A 9 -14.39 16.24 -2.81
C VAL A 9 -15.49 15.19 -2.95
N LYS A 10 -16.38 15.38 -3.91
CA LYS A 10 -17.48 14.43 -4.17
C LYS A 10 -16.94 13.07 -4.64
N ALA A 11 -15.92 13.07 -5.47
CA ALA A 11 -15.33 11.83 -5.97
C ALA A 11 -14.71 10.99 -4.84
N ILE A 12 -13.96 11.59 -3.94
CA ILE A 12 -13.37 10.89 -2.76
C ILE A 12 -14.48 10.40 -1.83
N ASN A 13 -15.47 11.23 -1.50
CA ASN A 13 -16.59 10.81 -0.66
C ASN A 13 -17.38 9.66 -1.28
N ASN A 14 -17.64 9.69 -2.60
CA ASN A 14 -18.28 8.57 -3.28
C ASN A 14 -17.50 7.24 -3.18
N VAL A 15 -16.17 7.29 -3.14
CA VAL A 15 -15.37 6.07 -2.93
C VAL A 15 -15.57 5.55 -1.50
N ILE A 16 -15.54 6.43 -0.51
CA ILE A 16 -15.79 6.05 0.90
C ILE A 16 -17.20 5.46 1.05
N ASP A 17 -18.22 6.11 0.49
CA ASP A 17 -19.60 5.62 0.52
C ASP A 17 -19.75 4.23 -0.12
N ARG A 18 -19.03 3.97 -1.22
CA ARG A 18 -19.00 2.64 -1.85
C ARG A 18 -18.35 1.57 -0.97
N ILE A 19 -17.32 1.92 -0.21
CA ILE A 19 -16.70 0.99 0.74
C ILE A 19 -17.67 0.67 1.88
N ILE A 20 -18.38 1.69 2.40
CA ILE A 20 -19.40 1.52 3.44
C ILE A 20 -20.53 0.62 2.93
N PHE A 21 -21.05 0.91 1.73
CA PHE A 21 -22.09 0.08 1.10
C PHE A 21 -21.62 -1.36 0.88
N ALA A 22 -20.35 -1.55 0.46
CA ALA A 22 -19.78 -2.88 0.29
C ALA A 22 -19.73 -3.68 1.62
N ASP A 23 -19.44 -3.02 2.74
CA ASP A 23 -19.51 -3.62 4.09
C ASP A 23 -20.95 -3.99 4.46
N GLU A 24 -21.91 -3.10 4.21
CA GLU A 24 -23.34 -3.30 4.52
C GLU A 24 -23.95 -4.48 3.76
N VAL A 25 -23.56 -4.68 2.49
CA VAL A 25 -24.05 -5.81 1.68
C VAL A 25 -23.22 -7.10 1.89
N GLY A 26 -22.24 -7.08 2.77
CA GLY A 26 -21.47 -8.25 3.18
C GLY A 26 -20.38 -8.70 2.23
N LEU A 27 -19.78 -7.78 1.44
CA LEU A 27 -18.58 -8.11 0.67
C LEU A 27 -17.39 -8.36 1.59
N ASN A 28 -16.52 -9.30 1.21
CA ASN A 28 -15.40 -9.71 2.04
C ASN A 28 -14.28 -8.66 2.11
N SER A 29 -14.02 -7.94 1.01
CA SER A 29 -12.92 -7.00 0.93
C SER A 29 -13.16 -5.91 -0.09
N PHE A 30 -12.48 -4.76 0.09
CA PHE A 30 -12.43 -3.67 -0.87
C PHE A 30 -10.98 -3.22 -1.06
N GLY A 31 -10.54 -3.15 -2.32
CA GLY A 31 -9.19 -2.73 -2.69
C GLY A 31 -9.17 -1.35 -3.36
N ILE A 32 -8.19 -0.51 -2.99
CA ILE A 32 -7.90 0.76 -3.65
C ILE A 32 -6.51 0.72 -4.24
N GLY A 33 -6.36 1.15 -5.50
CA GLY A 33 -5.09 1.30 -6.18
C GLY A 33 -4.27 2.50 -5.68
N GLU A 34 -3.06 2.63 -6.20
CA GLU A 34 -2.20 3.80 -6.00
C GLU A 34 -1.72 4.30 -7.36
N HIS A 35 -2.07 5.53 -7.71
CA HIS A 35 -1.70 6.16 -8.97
C HIS A 35 -1.26 7.60 -8.76
N HIS A 36 -0.18 7.99 -9.45
CA HIS A 36 0.40 9.35 -9.37
C HIS A 36 0.18 10.13 -10.67
N ARG A 37 -1.07 10.08 -11.18
CA ARG A 37 -1.48 10.71 -12.44
C ARG A 37 -2.65 11.64 -12.23
N LYS A 38 -2.79 12.62 -13.13
CA LYS A 38 -3.84 13.64 -13.08
C LYS A 38 -5.27 13.05 -13.06
N GLU A 39 -5.45 11.89 -13.67
CA GLU A 39 -6.76 11.24 -13.83
C GLU A 39 -7.24 10.52 -12.56
N PHE A 40 -6.36 10.34 -11.58
CA PHE A 40 -6.62 9.59 -10.36
C PHE A 40 -6.53 10.47 -9.11
N LEU A 41 -7.30 10.13 -8.09
CA LEU A 41 -7.30 10.82 -6.78
C LEU A 41 -6.82 9.90 -5.65
N ASP A 42 -6.23 8.77 -5.97
CA ASP A 42 -5.87 7.68 -5.07
C ASP A 42 -4.36 7.55 -4.82
N SER A 43 -3.60 8.64 -4.97
CA SER A 43 -2.15 8.61 -4.71
C SER A 43 -1.78 8.33 -3.25
N ALA A 44 -2.73 8.42 -2.33
CA ALA A 44 -2.56 8.11 -0.92
C ALA A 44 -3.66 7.15 -0.42
N PRO A 45 -3.69 5.89 -0.90
CA PRO A 45 -4.79 4.96 -0.65
C PRO A 45 -5.03 4.68 0.83
N PHE A 46 -4.00 4.64 1.65
CA PHE A 46 -4.13 4.42 3.09
C PHE A 46 -4.96 5.50 3.79
N MET A 47 -4.96 6.74 3.30
CA MET A 47 -5.80 7.82 3.86
C MET A 47 -7.28 7.58 3.60
N ILE A 48 -7.61 7.14 2.37
CA ILE A 48 -9.00 6.82 1.99
C ILE A 48 -9.49 5.59 2.77
N LEU A 49 -8.65 4.55 2.84
CA LEU A 49 -8.95 3.33 3.59
C LEU A 49 -9.13 3.61 5.09
N ALA A 50 -8.33 4.51 5.69
CA ALA A 50 -8.47 4.89 7.09
C ALA A 50 -9.80 5.62 7.36
N ALA A 51 -10.22 6.52 6.46
CA ALA A 51 -11.51 7.17 6.56
C ALA A 51 -12.68 6.18 6.49
N ALA A 52 -12.59 5.19 5.59
CA ALA A 52 -13.58 4.12 5.49
C ALA A 52 -13.54 3.15 6.70
N ALA A 53 -12.35 2.87 7.24
CA ALA A 53 -12.17 1.99 8.39
C ALA A 53 -12.97 2.43 9.62
N ALA A 54 -13.05 3.76 9.84
CA ALA A 54 -13.79 4.34 10.95
C ALA A 54 -15.31 4.21 10.80
N GLN A 55 -15.80 3.88 9.61
CA GLN A 55 -17.23 3.81 9.27
C GLN A 55 -17.69 2.40 8.87
N THR A 56 -16.80 1.42 8.85
CA THR A 56 -17.06 0.02 8.47
C THR A 56 -16.74 -0.92 9.63
N LYS A 57 -17.27 -2.15 9.61
CA LYS A 57 -17.13 -3.11 10.72
C LYS A 57 -16.48 -4.43 10.32
N ASN A 58 -16.74 -4.93 9.12
CA ASN A 58 -16.40 -6.31 8.74
C ASN A 58 -15.46 -6.39 7.54
N ILE A 59 -15.64 -5.50 6.56
CA ILE A 59 -14.93 -5.54 5.29
C ILE A 59 -13.42 -5.36 5.47
N LYS A 60 -12.62 -6.19 4.81
CA LYS A 60 -11.17 -6.03 4.74
C LYS A 60 -10.81 -4.86 3.83
N LEU A 61 -9.85 -4.07 4.24
CA LEU A 61 -9.42 -2.84 3.59
C LEU A 61 -8.03 -3.04 3.00
N ILE A 62 -7.94 -3.03 1.68
CA ILE A 62 -6.74 -3.46 0.98
C ILE A 62 -6.16 -2.31 0.13
N SER A 63 -4.89 -1.97 0.33
CA SER A 63 -4.15 -1.20 -0.68
C SER A 63 -3.72 -2.15 -1.80
N ALA A 64 -4.28 -1.98 -3.03
CA ALA A 64 -4.11 -2.94 -4.13
C ALA A 64 -3.89 -2.24 -5.50
N VAL A 65 -2.66 -1.95 -5.84
CA VAL A 65 -1.41 -2.28 -5.15
C VAL A 65 -0.80 -1.02 -4.51
N THR A 66 -0.04 -1.19 -3.42
CA THR A 66 0.93 -0.17 -3.00
C THR A 66 2.12 -0.21 -3.95
N VAL A 67 2.48 0.93 -4.56
CA VAL A 67 3.63 1.05 -5.48
C VAL A 67 4.94 1.03 -4.67
N LEU A 68 5.30 -0.16 -4.17
CA LEU A 68 6.42 -0.32 -3.24
C LEU A 68 7.76 0.10 -3.85
N SER A 69 7.93 -0.06 -5.18
CA SER A 69 9.14 0.41 -5.87
C SER A 69 9.40 1.91 -5.65
N ALA A 70 8.35 2.73 -5.52
CA ALA A 70 8.47 4.17 -5.35
C ALA A 70 8.32 4.64 -3.88
N ALA A 71 7.82 3.79 -2.98
CA ALA A 71 7.58 4.13 -1.58
C ALA A 71 8.76 3.78 -0.65
N ASP A 72 8.82 4.40 0.54
CA ASP A 72 9.72 3.97 1.62
C ASP A 72 9.06 2.84 2.43
N PRO A 73 9.69 1.66 2.58
CA PRO A 73 9.12 0.50 3.27
C PRO A 73 8.76 0.75 4.73
N VAL A 74 9.52 1.61 5.43
CA VAL A 74 9.22 1.98 6.83
C VAL A 74 7.89 2.73 6.88
N ARG A 75 7.71 3.73 6.00
CA ARG A 75 6.47 4.51 5.96
C ARG A 75 5.28 3.65 5.50
N VAL A 76 5.48 2.77 4.53
CA VAL A 76 4.44 1.81 4.09
C VAL A 76 4.00 0.93 5.26
N PHE A 77 4.94 0.36 6.01
CA PHE A 77 4.61 -0.47 7.18
C PHE A 77 3.88 0.34 8.27
N GLN A 78 4.30 1.57 8.53
CA GLN A 78 3.64 2.45 9.49
C GLN A 78 2.20 2.76 9.09
N ASN A 79 1.96 3.05 7.82
CA ASN A 79 0.62 3.31 7.29
C ASN A 79 -0.27 2.06 7.40
N LEU A 80 0.25 0.89 7.01
CA LEU A 80 -0.46 -0.39 7.09
C LEU A 80 -0.80 -0.74 8.54
N SER A 81 0.16 -0.61 9.45
CA SER A 81 -0.03 -0.89 10.88
C SER A 81 -1.05 0.09 11.52
N THR A 82 -0.99 1.37 11.15
CA THR A 82 -1.95 2.36 11.64
C THR A 82 -3.36 2.06 11.13
N LEU A 83 -3.50 1.70 9.85
CA LEU A 83 -4.78 1.26 9.28
C LEU A 83 -5.30 0.00 9.99
N ASP A 84 -4.42 -0.94 10.31
CA ASP A 84 -4.77 -2.16 11.02
C ASP A 84 -5.32 -1.87 12.42
N LEU A 85 -4.68 -0.96 13.16
CA LEU A 85 -5.15 -0.50 14.47
C LEU A 85 -6.50 0.21 14.38
N ILE A 86 -6.68 1.14 13.44
CA ILE A 86 -7.95 1.86 13.24
C ILE A 86 -9.08 0.89 12.88
N SER A 87 -8.80 -0.07 12.02
CA SER A 87 -9.79 -1.03 11.53
C SER A 87 -10.07 -2.21 12.47
N GLY A 88 -9.28 -2.36 13.56
CA GLY A 88 -9.41 -3.52 14.45
C GLY A 88 -8.98 -4.83 13.79
N GLY A 89 -7.90 -4.82 13.02
CA GLY A 89 -7.32 -6.04 12.41
C GLY A 89 -7.89 -6.40 11.03
N ARG A 90 -8.36 -5.42 10.25
CA ARG A 90 -8.95 -5.65 8.91
C ARG A 90 -8.08 -5.14 7.76
N ALA A 91 -6.88 -4.63 8.04
CA ALA A 91 -5.98 -4.12 7.00
C ALA A 91 -5.22 -5.24 6.29
N GLU A 92 -5.12 -5.14 4.99
CA GLU A 92 -4.22 -5.95 4.15
C GLU A 92 -3.56 -5.06 3.10
N MET A 93 -2.48 -5.52 2.49
CA MET A 93 -1.92 -4.83 1.33
C MET A 93 -1.44 -5.81 0.27
N VAL A 94 -1.47 -5.34 -0.97
CA VAL A 94 -0.81 -5.97 -2.10
C VAL A 94 0.40 -5.11 -2.48
N ALA A 95 1.61 -5.62 -2.26
CA ALA A 95 2.82 -4.99 -2.72
C ALA A 95 2.99 -5.17 -4.22
N GLY A 96 3.15 -4.07 -4.94
CA GLY A 96 3.32 -4.07 -6.38
C GLY A 96 4.45 -3.18 -6.84
N ARG A 97 4.88 -3.37 -8.09
CA ARG A 97 5.91 -2.54 -8.72
C ARG A 97 5.34 -1.25 -9.29
N GLY A 98 4.01 -1.19 -9.49
CA GLY A 98 3.33 -0.13 -10.22
C GLY A 98 3.30 -0.39 -11.73
N SER A 99 2.24 0.07 -12.38
CA SER A 99 2.05 -0.05 -13.84
C SER A 99 2.49 1.19 -14.59
N PHE A 100 2.69 2.30 -13.88
CA PHE A 100 3.01 3.60 -14.44
C PHE A 100 4.36 4.09 -13.94
N SER A 101 5.11 4.79 -14.80
CA SER A 101 6.45 5.29 -14.50
C SER A 101 6.48 6.63 -13.76
N GLU A 102 5.34 7.33 -13.65
CA GLU A 102 5.26 8.70 -13.13
C GLU A 102 5.68 8.82 -11.67
N ALA A 103 5.51 7.77 -10.87
CA ALA A 103 5.94 7.75 -9.48
C ALA A 103 7.47 7.91 -9.32
N PHE A 104 8.26 7.37 -10.25
CA PHE A 104 9.71 7.32 -10.11
C PHE A 104 10.36 8.72 -10.09
N PRO A 105 10.20 9.58 -11.12
CA PRO A 105 10.77 10.93 -11.08
C PRO A 105 10.14 11.79 -9.98
N LEU A 106 8.86 11.55 -9.60
CA LEU A 106 8.19 12.29 -8.53
C LEU A 106 8.86 12.08 -7.17
N PHE A 107 9.38 10.88 -6.93
CA PHE A 107 10.08 10.52 -5.68
C PHE A 107 11.61 10.47 -5.84
N GLY A 108 12.15 11.05 -6.93
CA GLY A 108 13.60 11.14 -7.15
C GLY A 108 14.26 9.79 -7.46
N LEU A 109 13.52 8.85 -8.04
CA LEU A 109 14.00 7.51 -8.40
C LEU A 109 14.16 7.40 -9.92
N ASP A 110 15.08 6.51 -10.36
CA ASP A 110 15.27 6.20 -11.76
C ASP A 110 14.49 4.93 -12.13
N PHE A 111 13.72 5.00 -13.21
CA PHE A 111 12.93 3.86 -13.69
C PHE A 111 13.80 2.67 -14.13
N LYS A 112 15.05 2.89 -14.48
CA LYS A 112 15.98 1.80 -14.81
C LYS A 112 16.22 0.85 -13.64
N ASP A 113 16.09 1.34 -12.40
CA ASP A 113 16.26 0.56 -11.17
C ASP A 113 14.96 -0.13 -10.69
N TYR A 114 13.92 -0.14 -11.53
CA TYR A 114 12.56 -0.59 -11.24
C TYR A 114 12.47 -1.94 -10.51
N ASP A 115 13.17 -2.96 -11.00
CA ASP A 115 13.14 -4.29 -10.41
C ASP A 115 13.99 -4.38 -9.13
N GLU A 116 15.17 -3.76 -9.11
CA GLU A 116 16.05 -3.76 -7.94
C GLU A 116 15.42 -2.99 -6.78
N LEU A 117 14.80 -1.85 -7.05
CA LEU A 117 14.03 -1.08 -6.06
C LEU A 117 12.94 -1.93 -5.40
N PHE A 118 12.18 -2.68 -6.20
CA PHE A 118 11.12 -3.52 -5.66
C PHE A 118 11.67 -4.63 -4.77
N ILE A 119 12.69 -5.34 -5.24
CA ILE A 119 13.29 -6.47 -4.50
C ILE A 119 13.87 -5.99 -3.17
N GLU A 120 14.66 -4.90 -3.19
CA GLU A 120 15.26 -4.36 -1.96
C GLU A 120 14.20 -3.90 -0.96
N LYS A 121 13.22 -3.13 -1.44
CA LYS A 121 12.18 -2.57 -0.57
C LYS A 121 11.23 -3.63 -0.04
N LEU A 122 10.93 -4.67 -0.82
CA LEU A 122 10.14 -5.81 -0.35
C LEU A 122 10.90 -6.57 0.75
N GLY A 123 12.19 -6.83 0.55
CA GLY A 123 13.02 -7.48 1.57
C GLY A 123 13.02 -6.73 2.91
N LEU A 124 13.16 -5.40 2.86
CA LEU A 124 13.08 -4.57 4.06
C LEU A 124 11.67 -4.59 4.68
N LEU A 125 10.62 -4.47 3.88
CA LEU A 125 9.23 -4.48 4.36
C LEU A 125 8.90 -5.78 5.10
N LEU A 126 9.28 -6.94 4.54
CA LEU A 126 9.08 -8.24 5.18
C LEU A 126 9.89 -8.37 6.47
N LYS A 127 11.13 -7.87 6.48
CA LYS A 127 11.95 -7.85 7.70
C LYS A 127 11.32 -7.00 8.81
N ILE A 128 10.75 -5.84 8.47
CA ILE A 128 10.04 -4.97 9.41
C ILE A 128 8.79 -5.67 9.95
N ARG A 129 8.04 -6.37 9.08
CA ARG A 129 6.85 -7.13 9.47
C ARG A 129 7.16 -8.14 10.58
N GLU A 130 8.28 -8.83 10.47
CA GLU A 130 8.67 -9.93 11.35
C GLU A 130 9.38 -9.46 12.63
N ASN A 131 10.01 -8.28 12.61
CA ASN A 131 10.88 -7.82 13.70
C ASN A 131 10.48 -6.42 14.16
N GLU A 132 10.45 -6.23 15.49
CA GLU A 132 10.24 -4.90 16.08
C GLU A 132 11.49 -4.02 15.92
N PHE A 133 12.67 -4.57 16.20
CA PHE A 133 13.97 -3.91 16.02
C PHE A 133 14.63 -4.37 14.73
N VAL A 134 15.01 -3.42 13.88
CA VAL A 134 15.51 -3.70 12.54
C VAL A 134 16.88 -3.10 12.34
N SER A 135 17.78 -3.91 11.78
CA SER A 135 19.02 -3.45 11.14
C SER A 135 18.92 -3.74 9.65
N TRP A 136 19.25 -2.76 8.82
CA TRP A 136 19.20 -2.85 7.36
C TRP A 136 20.32 -2.08 6.70
N SER A 137 20.83 -2.61 5.61
CA SER A 137 21.75 -1.92 4.71
C SER A 137 21.37 -2.30 3.28
N GLY A 138 21.20 -1.33 2.41
CA GLY A 138 20.82 -1.51 1.03
C GLY A 138 21.37 -0.39 0.14
N LYS A 139 21.04 -0.45 -1.15
CA LYS A 139 21.51 0.49 -2.17
C LYS A 139 20.63 1.77 -2.21
N PHE A 140 19.31 1.60 -1.98
CA PHE A 140 18.31 2.63 -2.33
C PHE A 140 17.77 3.43 -1.14
N ARG A 141 18.20 3.12 0.08
CA ARG A 141 17.86 3.92 1.25
C ARG A 141 18.97 3.90 2.30
N PRO A 142 19.03 4.93 3.19
CA PRO A 142 19.96 4.94 4.31
C PRO A 142 19.81 3.73 5.21
N SER A 143 20.92 3.29 5.78
CA SER A 143 20.97 2.16 6.70
C SER A 143 20.16 2.41 7.96
N ILE A 144 19.59 1.34 8.52
CA ILE A 144 18.95 1.30 9.84
C ILE A 144 19.86 0.47 10.75
N ASN A 145 20.13 0.95 11.95
CA ASN A 145 20.97 0.25 12.92
C ASN A 145 20.18 0.00 14.19
N ASN A 146 19.61 -1.20 14.33
CA ASN A 146 18.86 -1.68 15.48
C ASN A 146 17.82 -0.67 16.00
N LEU A 147 17.01 -0.12 15.09
CA LEU A 147 15.94 0.83 15.43
C LEU A 147 14.58 0.14 15.50
N PRO A 148 13.74 0.50 16.49
CA PRO A 148 12.36 0.01 16.54
C PRO A 148 11.48 0.74 15.53
N ILE A 149 10.49 0.01 14.97
CA ILE A 149 9.55 0.58 14.00
C ILE A 149 8.13 0.42 14.54
N TYR A 150 7.47 1.54 14.78
CA TYR A 150 6.13 1.65 15.35
C TYR A 150 5.18 2.47 14.46
N PRO A 151 3.83 2.27 14.62
CA PRO A 151 3.19 1.29 15.51
C PRO A 151 3.34 -0.14 15.00
N ARG A 152 3.06 -1.13 15.86
CA ARG A 152 2.90 -2.53 15.43
C ARG A 152 1.42 -2.80 15.17
N PRO A 153 1.08 -3.64 14.17
CA PRO A 153 -0.30 -4.01 13.87
C PRO A 153 -0.87 -4.96 14.93
N ILE A 154 -2.20 -5.12 14.97
CA ILE A 154 -2.88 -6.16 15.78
C ILE A 154 -2.66 -7.53 15.14
N GLN A 155 -2.76 -7.60 13.81
CA GLN A 155 -2.52 -8.83 13.07
C GLN A 155 -1.05 -9.23 13.13
N ASN A 156 -0.76 -10.49 13.44
CA ASN A 156 0.62 -11.00 13.52
C ASN A 156 0.75 -12.35 12.80
N PRO A 157 1.32 -12.38 11.59
CA PRO A 157 1.75 -11.24 10.79
C PRO A 157 0.58 -10.52 10.09
N VAL A 158 0.71 -9.21 9.84
CA VAL A 158 -0.21 -8.48 8.97
C VAL A 158 -0.09 -9.02 7.53
N PRO A 159 -1.22 -9.28 6.82
CA PRO A 159 -1.17 -9.86 5.48
C PRO A 159 -0.57 -8.91 4.44
N ILE A 160 0.47 -9.40 3.75
CA ILE A 160 1.11 -8.74 2.62
C ILE A 160 1.12 -9.71 1.45
N TRP A 161 0.41 -9.38 0.41
CA TRP A 161 0.30 -10.11 -0.84
C TRP A 161 1.25 -9.54 -1.89
N LEU A 162 1.62 -10.31 -2.90
CA LEU A 162 2.38 -9.81 -4.03
C LEU A 162 1.49 -9.65 -5.26
N GLY A 163 1.50 -8.46 -5.84
CA GLY A 163 0.89 -8.17 -7.13
C GLY A 163 1.72 -8.75 -8.25
N VAL A 164 1.27 -9.86 -8.84
CA VAL A 164 1.93 -10.47 -10.00
C VAL A 164 1.27 -10.02 -11.29
N GLY A 165 2.07 -9.64 -12.27
CA GLY A 165 1.61 -9.22 -13.60
C GLY A 165 2.45 -9.86 -14.69
N GLY A 166 1.81 -10.60 -15.58
CA GLY A 166 2.20 -10.93 -16.95
C GLY A 166 3.55 -11.60 -17.25
N THR A 167 4.52 -11.65 -16.34
CA THR A 167 5.83 -12.25 -16.59
C THR A 167 6.09 -13.47 -15.70
N PRO A 168 6.68 -14.56 -16.24
CA PRO A 168 7.01 -15.75 -15.45
C PRO A 168 7.82 -15.43 -14.18
N GLN A 169 8.72 -14.46 -14.27
CA GLN A 169 9.57 -14.03 -13.15
C GLN A 169 8.75 -13.42 -11.99
N SER A 170 7.60 -12.79 -12.29
CA SER A 170 6.73 -12.24 -11.24
C SER A 170 6.07 -13.36 -10.43
N PHE A 171 5.67 -14.45 -11.07
CA PHE A 171 5.09 -15.62 -10.41
C PHE A 171 6.13 -16.36 -9.57
N ALA A 172 7.34 -16.58 -10.11
CA ALA A 172 8.44 -17.21 -9.38
C ALA A 172 8.88 -16.42 -8.13
N ARG A 173 8.67 -15.09 -8.16
CA ARG A 173 9.00 -14.21 -7.03
C ARG A 173 7.94 -14.25 -5.92
N ALA A 174 6.71 -14.64 -6.25
CA ALA A 174 5.59 -14.72 -5.31
C ALA A 174 5.48 -16.08 -4.60
N GLY A 175 6.06 -17.14 -5.15
CA GLY A 175 6.12 -18.49 -4.58
C GLY A 175 7.43 -18.78 -3.91
#